data_5a0796d02c8d7f46933fb245d925d7e4
#
_entry.id   5a0796d02c8d7f46933fb245d925d7e4
#
_cell.length_a   1.000
_cell.length_b   1.000
_cell.length_c   1.000
_cell.angle_alpha   90.00
_cell.angle_beta   90.00
_cell.angle_gamma   90.00
#
_symmetry.space_group_name_H-M   'P 1'
#
loop_
_entity.id
_entity.type
_entity.pdbx_description
1 polymer ?
#
loop_
_entity_poly.entity_id
_entity_poly.type
_entity_poly.pdbx_seq_one_letter_code
_entity_poly.pdbx_strand_id
1 'polypeptide(L)'
;MSNCAIVGINWGDEGKGRMVDLLTEKYDIVVRYQGGGNAGHTVINEYGKFALHLLPSGIFRNGVVNILGNGVALDPENLLKEIKDVAAKGVPITPDNLKISDRASLLLPWHRELDALEEARLADKKYGSTKQGIAPFYSDKYQKKTVLAGELFYPDELKAHLKDLLEWKNLIITKVYGAPAHTMDELEKWLCNYCELIKPFICDTGAYLKKAVKGGKSILFEAQLGALRDLDYGIYPYTTSSNAIAAYAPVGSGLPGAKIDEIIGVVKAYSTCVGEGPFTCEWFGQEAVRLRDAGFEYGAKTGRPRRVGPLDIVATRYGVETQGATDIALTKLDVLSYMEKIPVCTHYIVNGIQTDEFPFPAALGDAKPVFEYLDGWGTDISGIRTWEELPEAARAYVLFIEERIGAHIKYVSVGPERDSIIIR
;
A
#
# COMPACT_ATOMS: atom_id res chain seq x y z
N MET A 1 -17.22 3.76 -19.65
CA MET A 1 -15.87 3.99 -19.16
C MET A 1 -15.68 3.16 -17.91
N SER A 2 -14.53 2.54 -17.78
CA SER A 2 -14.25 1.52 -16.75
C SER A 2 -13.52 2.15 -15.57
N ASN A 3 -13.95 1.87 -14.35
CA ASN A 3 -13.20 2.17 -13.14
C ASN A 3 -12.33 0.95 -12.78
N CYS A 4 -11.08 1.20 -12.40
CA CYS A 4 -10.15 0.14 -12.06
C CYS A 4 -9.60 0.35 -10.63
N ALA A 5 -9.33 -0.74 -9.92
CA ALA A 5 -8.56 -0.70 -8.69
C ALA A 5 -7.25 -1.47 -8.84
N ILE A 6 -6.14 -0.86 -8.42
CA ILE A 6 -4.84 -1.54 -8.32
C ILE A 6 -4.57 -1.83 -6.86
N VAL A 7 -4.50 -3.12 -6.52
CA VAL A 7 -4.42 -3.63 -5.14
C VAL A 7 -3.24 -4.57 -4.96
N GLY A 8 -2.74 -4.69 -3.73
CA GLY A 8 -1.74 -5.69 -3.37
C GLY A 8 -2.41 -7.00 -2.97
N ILE A 9 -1.89 -8.10 -3.42
CA ILE A 9 -2.43 -9.43 -3.12
C ILE A 9 -1.86 -9.99 -1.83
N ASN A 10 -0.57 -9.79 -1.57
CA ASN A 10 0.11 -10.41 -0.44
C ASN A 10 0.35 -9.42 0.73
N TRP A 11 1.59 -9.23 1.15
CA TRP A 11 1.97 -8.42 2.33
C TRP A 11 2.28 -6.95 2.01
N GLY A 12 2.15 -6.50 0.77
CA GLY A 12 2.57 -5.18 0.32
C GLY A 12 3.92 -5.21 -0.40
N ASP A 13 4.34 -4.04 -0.91
CA ASP A 13 5.59 -3.84 -1.67
C ASP A 13 5.69 -4.65 -2.98
N GLU A 14 4.53 -5.08 -3.56
CA GLU A 14 4.48 -5.85 -4.79
C GLU A 14 4.80 -5.03 -6.06
N GLY A 15 4.86 -3.70 -5.97
CA GLY A 15 5.11 -2.82 -7.12
C GLY A 15 3.86 -2.10 -7.64
N LYS A 16 2.85 -1.90 -6.79
CA LYS A 16 1.60 -1.19 -7.15
C LYS A 16 1.82 0.19 -7.76
N GLY A 17 2.70 1.01 -7.17
CA GLY A 17 2.97 2.36 -7.66
C GLY A 17 3.41 2.38 -9.14
N ARG A 18 4.23 1.41 -9.55
CA ARG A 18 4.62 1.24 -10.95
C ARG A 18 3.42 0.89 -11.84
N MET A 19 2.56 -0.01 -11.39
CA MET A 19 1.36 -0.38 -12.14
C MET A 19 0.38 0.79 -12.25
N VAL A 20 0.23 1.59 -11.19
CA VAL A 20 -0.55 2.83 -11.22
C VAL A 20 0.04 3.81 -12.23
N ASP A 21 1.34 4.11 -12.16
CA ASP A 21 2.02 5.01 -13.09
C ASP A 21 1.87 4.57 -14.55
N LEU A 22 2.00 3.26 -14.83
CA LEU A 22 1.83 2.68 -16.16
C LEU A 22 0.38 2.87 -16.67
N LEU A 23 -0.60 2.51 -15.84
CA LEU A 23 -2.00 2.46 -16.27
C LEU A 23 -2.70 3.81 -16.22
N THR A 24 -2.14 4.78 -15.52
CA THR A 24 -2.73 6.14 -15.37
C THR A 24 -3.01 6.82 -16.71
N GLU A 25 -2.28 6.47 -17.78
CA GLU A 25 -2.53 7.01 -19.13
C GLU A 25 -3.97 6.76 -19.64
N LYS A 26 -4.63 5.72 -19.13
CA LYS A 26 -5.97 5.30 -19.53
C LYS A 26 -7.08 5.91 -18.65
N TYR A 27 -6.70 6.69 -17.62
CA TYR A 27 -7.63 7.19 -16.62
C TYR A 27 -7.52 8.70 -16.45
N ASP A 28 -8.66 9.33 -16.13
CA ASP A 28 -8.73 10.78 -15.92
C ASP A 28 -8.39 11.17 -14.47
N ILE A 29 -8.63 10.25 -13.53
CA ILE A 29 -8.52 10.53 -12.09
C ILE A 29 -7.82 9.34 -11.41
N VAL A 30 -6.87 9.64 -10.51
CA VAL A 30 -6.27 8.65 -9.59
C VAL A 30 -6.66 8.98 -8.17
N VAL A 31 -7.19 8.02 -7.42
CA VAL A 31 -7.65 8.22 -6.04
C VAL A 31 -6.95 7.27 -5.09
N ARG A 32 -6.21 7.81 -4.13
CA ARG A 32 -5.79 7.06 -2.94
C ARG A 32 -6.95 7.02 -1.95
N TYR A 33 -7.35 5.83 -1.55
CA TYR A 33 -8.56 5.66 -0.76
C TYR A 33 -8.34 5.23 0.69
N GLN A 34 -7.10 4.85 1.06
CA GLN A 34 -6.77 4.39 2.42
C GLN A 34 -5.27 4.47 2.71
N GLY A 35 -4.88 4.18 3.98
CA GLY A 35 -3.50 4.20 4.42
C GLY A 35 -2.99 5.61 4.68
N GLY A 36 -1.70 5.78 4.77
CA GLY A 36 -1.04 7.04 5.08
C GLY A 36 0.45 6.99 4.73
N GLY A 37 1.29 7.67 5.49
CA GLY A 37 2.74 7.72 5.27
C GLY A 37 3.52 6.45 5.63
N ASN A 38 2.84 5.35 5.96
CA ASN A 38 3.46 4.10 6.45
C ASN A 38 3.98 3.16 5.36
N ALA A 39 3.59 3.35 4.10
CA ALA A 39 4.13 2.60 2.97
C ALA A 39 4.63 3.55 1.89
N GLY A 40 5.58 3.12 1.08
CA GLY A 40 6.15 3.90 -0.02
C GLY A 40 5.89 3.24 -1.37
N HIS A 41 5.41 4.03 -2.32
CA HIS A 41 5.29 3.62 -3.72
C HIS A 41 6.51 4.12 -4.49
N THR A 42 7.35 3.20 -4.93
CA THR A 42 8.48 3.56 -5.80
C THR A 42 7.99 3.70 -7.23
N VAL A 43 8.22 4.88 -7.81
CA VAL A 43 7.97 5.20 -9.22
C VAL A 43 9.28 5.62 -9.86
N ILE A 44 9.59 5.06 -11.03
CA ILE A 44 10.77 5.42 -11.85
C ILE A 44 10.23 5.86 -13.20
N ASN A 45 10.49 7.11 -13.55
CA ASN A 45 10.03 7.72 -14.79
C ASN A 45 11.03 8.76 -15.31
N GLU A 46 10.66 9.53 -16.33
CA GLU A 46 11.46 10.57 -16.96
C GLU A 46 11.92 11.69 -16.00
N TYR A 47 11.22 11.91 -14.88
CA TYR A 47 11.60 12.89 -13.85
C TYR A 47 12.58 12.31 -12.82
N GLY A 48 12.80 10.99 -12.83
CA GLY A 48 13.72 10.29 -11.93
C GLY A 48 13.06 9.20 -11.09
N LYS A 49 13.70 8.89 -9.96
CA LYS A 49 13.19 7.90 -8.99
C LYS A 49 12.56 8.61 -7.79
N PHE A 50 11.34 8.21 -7.45
CA PHE A 50 10.56 8.76 -6.34
C PHE A 50 10.07 7.64 -5.42
N ALA A 51 9.97 7.94 -4.14
CA ALA A 51 9.30 7.10 -3.15
C ALA A 51 8.14 7.91 -2.57
N LEU A 52 6.95 7.77 -3.17
CA LEU A 52 5.75 8.48 -2.73
C LEU A 52 5.11 7.75 -1.55
N HIS A 53 4.69 8.49 -0.55
CA HIS A 53 4.01 7.96 0.64
C HIS A 53 2.53 8.35 0.68
N LEU A 54 2.21 9.60 0.35
CA LEU A 54 0.85 10.17 0.34
C LEU A 54 0.38 10.56 -1.05
N LEU A 55 1.23 11.21 -1.85
CA LEU A 55 0.85 11.59 -3.20
C LEU A 55 0.47 10.35 -4.02
N PRO A 56 -0.66 10.40 -4.76
CA PRO A 56 -0.98 9.35 -5.72
C PRO A 56 0.08 9.22 -6.82
N SER A 57 0.34 8.00 -7.26
CA SER A 57 1.36 7.73 -8.29
C SER A 57 1.03 8.33 -9.67
N GLY A 58 -0.21 8.75 -9.88
CA GLY A 58 -0.64 9.47 -11.08
C GLY A 58 -0.19 10.92 -11.17
N ILE A 59 0.46 11.46 -10.12
CA ILE A 59 0.86 12.89 -10.07
C ILE A 59 1.82 13.32 -11.17
N PHE A 60 2.53 12.35 -11.76
CA PHE A 60 3.50 12.59 -12.84
C PHE A 60 2.84 12.72 -14.23
N ARG A 61 1.53 12.51 -14.33
CA ARG A 61 0.82 12.54 -15.62
C ARG A 61 0.05 13.84 -15.82
N ASN A 62 0.33 14.52 -16.92
CA ASN A 62 -0.38 15.73 -17.30
C ASN A 62 -1.87 15.41 -17.59
N GLY A 63 -2.75 16.29 -17.14
CA GLY A 63 -4.19 16.18 -17.37
C GLY A 63 -4.91 15.19 -16.43
N VAL A 64 -4.20 14.52 -15.55
CA VAL A 64 -4.77 13.60 -14.55
C VAL A 64 -4.99 14.33 -13.23
N VAL A 65 -6.16 14.17 -12.64
CA VAL A 65 -6.47 14.69 -11.30
C VAL A 65 -6.19 13.62 -10.25
N ASN A 66 -5.41 13.99 -9.25
CA ASN A 66 -5.00 13.11 -8.15
C ASN A 66 -5.79 13.47 -6.90
N ILE A 67 -6.33 12.49 -6.20
CA ILE A 67 -7.20 12.70 -5.05
C ILE A 67 -6.72 11.90 -3.84
N LEU A 68 -6.60 12.58 -2.70
CA LEU A 68 -6.53 11.95 -1.39
C LEU A 68 -7.94 11.86 -0.83
N GLY A 69 -8.49 10.64 -0.80
CA GLY A 69 -9.85 10.36 -0.36
C GLY A 69 -10.03 10.43 1.16
N ASN A 70 -11.28 10.37 1.60
CA ASN A 70 -11.65 10.47 3.03
C ASN A 70 -11.16 9.27 3.88
N GLY A 71 -10.75 8.16 3.26
CA GLY A 71 -10.16 7.02 3.97
C GLY A 71 -8.67 7.19 4.31
N VAL A 72 -7.99 8.19 3.75
CA VAL A 72 -6.56 8.43 3.96
C VAL A 72 -6.28 9.05 5.33
N ALA A 73 -5.23 8.59 6.00
CA ALA A 73 -4.61 9.26 7.14
C ALA A 73 -3.79 10.44 6.61
N LEU A 74 -4.39 11.63 6.61
CA LEU A 74 -3.80 12.83 6.03
C LEU A 74 -2.75 13.41 6.95
N ASP A 75 -1.50 13.27 6.57
CA ASP A 75 -0.33 13.84 7.25
C ASP A 75 0.14 15.10 6.52
N PRO A 76 -0.20 16.31 7.00
CA PRO A 76 0.13 17.56 6.32
C PRO A 76 1.63 17.79 6.15
N GLU A 77 2.42 17.41 7.16
CA GLU A 77 3.87 17.60 7.16
C GLU A 77 4.55 16.74 6.08
N ASN A 78 4.24 15.43 6.05
CA ASN A 78 4.77 14.54 5.02
C ASN A 78 4.27 14.92 3.64
N LEU A 79 2.99 15.28 3.50
CA LEU A 79 2.42 15.69 2.21
C LEU A 79 3.13 16.92 1.64
N LEU A 80 3.34 17.96 2.44
CA LEU A 80 4.03 19.17 2.00
C LEU A 80 5.48 18.89 1.62
N LYS A 81 6.14 17.99 2.33
CA LYS A 81 7.48 17.56 1.96
C LYS A 81 7.48 16.87 0.59
N GLU A 82 6.59 15.93 0.36
CA GLU A 82 6.47 15.26 -0.93
C GLU A 82 6.11 16.21 -2.07
N ILE A 83 5.20 17.16 -1.84
CA ILE A 83 4.86 18.21 -2.82
C ILE A 83 6.12 18.99 -3.20
N LYS A 84 6.93 19.42 -2.24
CA LYS A 84 8.17 20.15 -2.48
C LYS A 84 9.20 19.30 -3.24
N ASP A 85 9.38 18.05 -2.82
CA ASP A 85 10.37 17.14 -3.43
C ASP A 85 10.01 16.82 -4.89
N VAL A 86 8.73 16.64 -5.19
CA VAL A 86 8.23 16.36 -6.55
C VAL A 86 8.27 17.62 -7.41
N ALA A 87 7.85 18.77 -6.87
CA ALA A 87 7.90 20.06 -7.57
C ALA A 87 9.34 20.49 -7.93
N ALA A 88 10.31 20.21 -7.05
CA ALA A 88 11.72 20.47 -7.29
C ALA A 88 12.31 19.68 -8.48
N LYS A 89 11.63 18.61 -8.90
CA LYS A 89 11.98 17.82 -10.09
C LYS A 89 11.23 18.26 -11.36
N GLY A 90 10.51 19.39 -11.31
CA GLY A 90 9.82 19.97 -12.47
C GLY A 90 8.40 19.46 -12.68
N VAL A 91 7.81 18.76 -11.72
CA VAL A 91 6.40 18.32 -11.78
C VAL A 91 5.53 19.32 -11.01
N PRO A 92 4.71 20.13 -11.70
CA PRO A 92 3.87 21.13 -11.03
C PRO A 92 2.76 20.45 -10.25
N ILE A 93 2.60 20.84 -8.97
CA ILE A 93 1.49 20.40 -8.12
C ILE A 93 0.66 21.61 -7.73
N THR A 94 -0.60 21.60 -8.16
CA THR A 94 -1.55 22.70 -7.97
C THR A 94 -2.91 22.16 -7.53
N PRO A 95 -3.81 23.02 -7.04
CA PRO A 95 -5.19 22.61 -6.74
C PRO A 95 -5.98 22.06 -7.94
N ASP A 96 -5.48 22.24 -9.17
CA ASP A 96 -6.12 21.66 -10.35
C ASP A 96 -5.81 20.18 -10.52
N ASN A 97 -4.58 19.75 -10.19
CA ASN A 97 -4.15 18.36 -10.38
C ASN A 97 -3.99 17.55 -9.09
N LEU A 98 -4.09 18.19 -7.89
CA LEU A 98 -4.17 17.52 -6.59
C LEU A 98 -5.36 18.03 -5.81
N LYS A 99 -6.18 17.13 -5.27
CA LYS A 99 -7.32 17.43 -4.41
C LYS A 99 -7.28 16.60 -3.15
N ILE A 100 -7.67 17.20 -2.03
CA ILE A 100 -7.75 16.55 -0.72
C ILE A 100 -9.21 16.58 -0.27
N SER A 101 -9.72 15.44 0.16
CA SER A 101 -11.09 15.39 0.69
C SER A 101 -11.22 16.24 1.96
N ASP A 102 -12.22 17.10 2.01
CA ASP A 102 -12.64 17.83 3.21
C ASP A 102 -13.02 16.88 4.36
N ARG A 103 -13.37 15.61 4.03
CA ARG A 103 -13.69 14.54 5.00
C ARG A 103 -12.50 13.65 5.35
N ALA A 104 -11.31 13.90 4.80
CA ALA A 104 -10.11 13.22 5.26
C ALA A 104 -9.76 13.69 6.68
N SER A 105 -9.36 12.75 7.53
CA SER A 105 -8.94 13.08 8.89
C SER A 105 -7.47 13.47 8.94
N LEU A 106 -7.12 14.44 9.77
CA LEU A 106 -5.73 14.89 9.97
C LEU A 106 -4.99 13.93 10.90
N LEU A 107 -3.81 13.52 10.49
CA LEU A 107 -2.86 12.85 11.35
C LEU A 107 -2.15 13.92 12.21
N LEU A 108 -2.56 14.01 13.47
CA LEU A 108 -2.09 15.02 14.42
C LEU A 108 -0.73 14.61 15.07
N PRO A 109 0.06 15.55 15.60
CA PRO A 109 1.40 15.28 16.09
C PRO A 109 1.50 14.11 17.08
N TRP A 110 0.56 13.99 17.99
CA TRP A 110 0.54 12.93 18.99
C TRP A 110 0.34 11.50 18.43
N HIS A 111 -0.17 11.34 17.20
CA HIS A 111 -0.39 10.01 16.65
C HIS A 111 0.94 9.27 16.43
N ARG A 112 1.97 9.96 15.91
CA ARG A 112 3.31 9.37 15.73
C ARG A 112 3.97 9.06 17.07
N GLU A 113 3.79 9.96 18.05
CA GLU A 113 4.31 9.76 19.39
C GLU A 113 3.65 8.54 20.06
N LEU A 114 2.33 8.44 20.04
CA LEU A 114 1.59 7.31 20.61
C LEU A 114 1.97 5.97 19.96
N ASP A 115 2.20 5.95 18.64
CA ASP A 115 2.67 4.76 17.93
C ASP A 115 4.07 4.34 18.41
N ALA A 116 4.97 5.30 18.62
CA ALA A 116 6.31 5.03 19.13
C ALA A 116 6.29 4.57 20.60
N LEU A 117 5.46 5.19 21.43
CA LEU A 117 5.31 4.84 22.85
C LEU A 117 4.70 3.44 23.01
N GLU A 118 3.72 3.08 22.21
CA GLU A 118 3.12 1.74 22.27
C GLU A 118 4.10 0.65 21.81
N GLU A 119 4.84 0.86 20.71
CA GLU A 119 5.89 -0.07 20.28
C GLU A 119 6.98 -0.24 21.35
N ALA A 120 7.34 0.83 22.05
CA ALA A 120 8.29 0.76 23.17
C ALA A 120 7.71 -0.02 24.35
N ARG A 121 6.42 0.18 24.69
CA ARG A 121 5.73 -0.52 25.77
C ARG A 121 5.60 -2.02 25.51
N LEU A 122 5.37 -2.40 24.24
CA LEU A 122 5.23 -3.80 23.83
C LEU A 122 6.56 -4.56 23.85
N ALA A 123 7.69 -3.89 23.78
CA ALA A 123 9.04 -4.46 23.84
C ALA A 123 9.20 -5.65 22.86
N ASP A 124 9.35 -6.88 23.38
CA ASP A 124 9.50 -8.09 22.57
C ASP A 124 8.21 -8.53 21.84
N LYS A 125 7.05 -8.01 22.25
CA LYS A 125 5.74 -8.28 21.64
C LYS A 125 5.33 -7.23 20.62
N LYS A 126 6.26 -6.36 20.20
CA LYS A 126 6.00 -5.31 19.21
C LYS A 126 5.48 -5.85 17.89
N TYR A 127 4.66 -5.05 17.21
CA TYR A 127 4.13 -5.38 15.89
C TYR A 127 5.07 -5.02 14.73
N GLY A 128 6.17 -4.30 15.02
CA GLY A 128 7.08 -3.79 13.99
C GLY A 128 6.50 -2.58 13.25
N SER A 129 5.80 -1.70 13.98
CA SER A 129 5.21 -0.48 13.42
C SER A 129 6.25 0.39 12.72
N THR A 130 5.81 1.08 11.67
CA THR A 130 6.61 2.10 10.97
C THR A 130 6.74 3.40 11.77
N LYS A 131 6.08 3.51 12.91
CA LYS A 131 6.01 4.72 13.76
C LYS A 131 5.49 5.95 13.01
N GLN A 132 4.60 5.72 12.06
CA GLN A 132 3.93 6.78 11.31
C GLN A 132 2.56 7.16 11.87
N GLY A 133 2.21 6.64 13.06
CA GLY A 133 0.99 7.01 13.78
C GLY A 133 -0.30 6.40 13.24
N ILE A 134 -0.22 5.35 12.43
CA ILE A 134 -1.37 4.81 11.69
C ILE A 134 -2.37 4.15 12.64
N ALA A 135 -1.92 3.28 13.55
CA ALA A 135 -2.81 2.61 14.49
C ALA A 135 -3.52 3.59 15.44
N PRO A 136 -2.82 4.52 16.13
CA PRO A 136 -3.47 5.54 16.95
C PRO A 136 -4.43 6.44 16.14
N PHE A 137 -4.06 6.80 14.91
CA PHE A 137 -4.90 7.62 14.03
C PHE A 137 -6.24 6.94 13.70
N TYR A 138 -6.23 5.69 13.21
CA TYR A 138 -7.48 4.99 12.89
C TYR A 138 -8.29 4.66 14.14
N SER A 139 -7.64 4.35 15.27
CA SER A 139 -8.32 4.24 16.56
C SER A 139 -9.12 5.50 16.88
N ASP A 140 -8.51 6.66 16.75
CA ASP A 140 -9.16 7.95 17.01
C ASP A 140 -10.27 8.25 16.01
N LYS A 141 -10.07 7.93 14.75
CA LYS A 141 -11.10 8.09 13.72
C LYS A 141 -12.38 7.34 14.08
N TYR A 142 -12.28 6.07 14.49
CA TYR A 142 -13.44 5.28 14.89
C TYR A 142 -13.99 5.67 16.25
N GLN A 143 -13.18 6.21 17.15
CA GLN A 143 -13.64 6.82 18.41
C GLN A 143 -14.25 8.22 18.20
N LYS A 144 -14.24 8.77 16.99
CA LYS A 144 -14.70 10.14 16.67
C LYS A 144 -13.89 11.22 17.40
N LYS A 145 -12.58 11.01 17.54
CA LYS A 145 -11.62 11.89 18.22
C LYS A 145 -10.53 12.37 17.27
N THR A 146 -10.93 12.81 16.09
CA THR A 146 -10.04 13.30 15.05
C THR A 146 -10.60 14.59 14.45
N VAL A 147 -9.75 15.36 13.77
CA VAL A 147 -10.10 16.57 13.05
C VAL A 147 -10.24 16.22 11.57
N LEU A 148 -11.34 16.65 10.94
CA LEU A 148 -11.51 16.57 9.50
C LEU A 148 -10.80 17.75 8.81
N ALA A 149 -10.24 17.52 7.62
CA ALA A 149 -9.55 18.57 6.86
C ALA A 149 -10.45 19.79 6.57
N GLY A 150 -11.74 19.56 6.38
CA GLY A 150 -12.72 20.65 6.20
C GLY A 150 -12.88 21.59 7.40
N GLU A 151 -12.58 21.11 8.62
CA GLU A 151 -12.64 21.95 9.82
C GLU A 151 -11.60 23.10 9.81
N LEU A 152 -10.56 22.98 8.99
CA LEU A 152 -9.58 24.05 8.81
C LEU A 152 -10.19 25.36 8.28
N PHE A 153 -11.37 25.32 7.69
CA PHE A 153 -12.11 26.49 7.23
C PHE A 153 -12.98 27.16 8.32
N TYR A 154 -13.05 26.56 9.52
CA TYR A 154 -13.84 27.00 10.66
C TYR A 154 -12.95 27.15 11.90
N PRO A 155 -12.12 28.22 11.98
CA PRO A 155 -11.03 28.32 12.95
C PRO A 155 -11.48 28.35 14.41
N ASP A 156 -12.64 28.95 14.70
CA ASP A 156 -13.15 29.06 16.08
C ASP A 156 -13.65 27.68 16.58
N GLU A 157 -14.44 26.98 15.75
CA GLU A 157 -14.91 25.64 16.02
C GLU A 157 -13.75 24.66 16.10
N LEU A 158 -12.77 24.75 15.20
CA LEU A 158 -11.56 23.93 15.22
C LEU A 158 -10.78 24.12 16.52
N LYS A 159 -10.61 25.37 16.98
CA LYS A 159 -9.89 25.66 18.22
C LYS A 159 -10.59 25.06 19.43
N ALA A 160 -11.92 25.16 19.51
CA ALA A 160 -12.71 24.55 20.58
C ALA A 160 -12.57 23.01 20.55
N HIS A 161 -12.71 22.41 19.36
CA HIS A 161 -12.58 20.95 19.17
C HIS A 161 -11.18 20.45 19.53
N LEU A 162 -10.13 21.13 19.09
CA LEU A 162 -8.74 20.76 19.42
C LEU A 162 -8.46 20.82 20.93
N LYS A 163 -9.05 21.77 21.64
CA LYS A 163 -8.91 21.85 23.10
C LYS A 163 -9.45 20.61 23.79
N ASP A 164 -10.63 20.15 23.40
CA ASP A 164 -11.26 18.95 23.97
C ASP A 164 -10.45 17.68 23.60
N LEU A 165 -9.98 17.60 22.38
CA LEU A 165 -9.14 16.47 21.92
C LEU A 165 -7.80 16.44 22.68
N LEU A 166 -7.18 17.60 22.85
CA LEU A 166 -5.88 17.74 23.55
C LEU A 166 -5.99 17.32 25.02
N GLU A 167 -7.05 17.74 25.71
CA GLU A 167 -7.31 17.32 27.10
C GLU A 167 -7.37 15.80 27.20
N TRP A 168 -8.17 15.17 26.34
CA TRP A 168 -8.28 13.70 26.29
C TRP A 168 -6.95 13.01 25.96
N LYS A 169 -6.21 13.52 24.97
CA LYS A 169 -4.95 12.92 24.55
C LYS A 169 -3.86 13.05 25.62
N ASN A 170 -3.80 14.19 26.28
CA ASN A 170 -2.86 14.40 27.35
C ASN A 170 -3.10 13.46 28.55
N LEU A 171 -4.36 13.07 28.84
CA LEU A 171 -4.63 12.03 29.84
C LEU A 171 -3.95 10.70 29.45
N ILE A 172 -4.04 10.29 28.19
CA ILE A 172 -3.42 9.04 27.72
C ILE A 172 -1.88 9.18 27.75
N ILE A 173 -1.36 10.25 27.17
CA ILE A 173 0.09 10.48 27.06
C ILE A 173 0.74 10.53 28.44
N THR A 174 0.16 11.28 29.37
CA THR A 174 0.77 11.48 30.71
C THR A 174 0.48 10.34 31.67
N LYS A 175 -0.74 9.79 31.71
CA LYS A 175 -1.14 8.80 32.71
C LYS A 175 -0.87 7.37 32.31
N VAL A 176 -0.94 7.06 31.02
CA VAL A 176 -0.68 5.70 30.51
C VAL A 176 0.80 5.54 30.16
N TYR A 177 1.37 6.51 29.44
CA TYR A 177 2.74 6.39 28.94
C TYR A 177 3.78 7.18 29.75
N GLY A 178 3.39 8.08 30.65
CA GLY A 178 4.31 8.90 31.44
C GLY A 178 5.11 9.90 30.59
N ALA A 179 4.64 10.22 29.40
CA ALA A 179 5.29 11.16 28.48
C ALA A 179 4.80 12.60 28.73
N PRO A 180 5.53 13.63 28.28
CA PRO A 180 5.13 15.04 28.43
C PRO A 180 3.81 15.35 27.71
N ALA A 181 3.01 16.24 28.30
CA ALA A 181 1.78 16.73 27.69
C ALA A 181 2.08 17.69 26.53
N HIS A 182 1.27 17.63 25.48
CA HIS A 182 1.23 18.67 24.42
C HIS A 182 0.48 19.93 24.90
N THR A 183 0.79 21.05 24.28
CA THR A 183 0.16 22.34 24.56
C THR A 183 -0.65 22.83 23.35
N MET A 184 -1.63 23.74 23.60
CA MET A 184 -2.35 24.38 22.52
C MET A 184 -1.44 25.21 21.61
N ASP A 185 -0.44 25.90 22.20
CA ASP A 185 0.52 26.71 21.44
C ASP A 185 1.32 25.88 20.43
N GLU A 186 1.70 24.65 20.80
CA GLU A 186 2.37 23.70 19.91
C GLU A 186 1.45 23.29 18.75
N LEU A 187 0.18 23.01 19.03
CA LEU A 187 -0.80 22.65 18.01
C LEU A 187 -1.11 23.82 17.08
N GLU A 188 -1.29 25.04 17.60
CA GLU A 188 -1.52 26.22 16.80
C GLU A 188 -0.34 26.51 15.85
N LYS A 189 0.90 26.38 16.35
CA LYS A 189 2.10 26.46 15.51
C LYS A 189 2.13 25.39 14.43
N TRP A 190 1.80 24.15 14.78
CA TRP A 190 1.75 23.05 13.82
C TRP A 190 0.70 23.27 12.74
N LEU A 191 -0.52 23.74 13.12
CA LEU A 191 -1.56 24.11 12.18
C LEU A 191 -1.07 25.20 11.20
N CYS A 192 -0.46 26.25 11.72
CA CYS A 192 0.07 27.35 10.91
C CYS A 192 1.16 26.89 9.94
N ASN A 193 2.07 26.03 10.41
CA ASN A 193 3.22 25.60 9.62
C ASN A 193 2.86 24.60 8.51
N TYR A 194 1.83 23.80 8.70
CA TYR A 194 1.52 22.68 7.81
C TYR A 194 0.09 22.72 7.28
N CYS A 195 -0.91 22.92 8.12
CA CYS A 195 -2.31 22.78 7.70
C CYS A 195 -2.77 23.95 6.83
N GLU A 196 -2.35 25.18 7.12
CA GLU A 196 -2.68 26.34 6.30
C GLU A 196 -2.15 26.19 4.86
N LEU A 197 -1.00 25.53 4.69
CA LEU A 197 -0.38 25.37 3.38
C LEU A 197 -1.07 24.31 2.51
N ILE A 198 -1.83 23.39 3.10
CA ILE A 198 -2.61 22.39 2.33
C ILE A 198 -4.06 22.83 2.06
N LYS A 199 -4.55 23.87 2.71
CA LYS A 199 -5.92 24.40 2.53
C LYS A 199 -6.33 24.60 1.06
N PRO A 200 -5.46 25.14 0.18
CA PRO A 200 -5.82 25.35 -1.23
C PRO A 200 -6.22 24.06 -1.97
N PHE A 201 -5.76 22.90 -1.50
CA PHE A 201 -6.04 21.61 -2.12
C PHE A 201 -7.32 20.96 -1.58
N ILE A 202 -7.88 21.46 -0.46
CA ILE A 202 -9.03 20.83 0.24
C ILE A 202 -10.33 21.25 -0.45
N CYS A 203 -11.17 20.26 -0.78
CA CYS A 203 -12.49 20.48 -1.37
C CYS A 203 -13.42 19.29 -1.10
N ASP A 204 -14.72 19.44 -1.42
CA ASP A 204 -15.66 18.31 -1.47
C ASP A 204 -15.31 17.39 -2.65
N THR A 205 -14.41 16.45 -2.40
CA THR A 205 -13.99 15.45 -3.40
C THR A 205 -15.12 14.50 -3.79
N GLY A 206 -16.07 14.25 -2.89
CA GLY A 206 -17.25 13.42 -3.19
C GLY A 206 -18.15 14.05 -4.24
N ALA A 207 -18.45 15.34 -4.11
CA ALA A 207 -19.18 16.10 -5.14
C ALA A 207 -18.39 16.17 -6.44
N TYR A 208 -17.08 16.43 -6.37
CA TYR A 208 -16.18 16.42 -7.53
C TYR A 208 -16.24 15.10 -8.29
N LEU A 209 -16.03 13.97 -7.61
CA LEU A 209 -16.05 12.63 -8.21
C LEU A 209 -17.41 12.27 -8.81
N LYS A 210 -18.52 12.59 -8.12
CA LYS A 210 -19.88 12.39 -8.65
C LYS A 210 -20.08 13.15 -9.95
N LYS A 211 -19.63 14.41 -10.03
CA LYS A 211 -19.71 15.23 -11.25
C LYS A 211 -18.83 14.65 -12.36
N ALA A 212 -17.61 14.24 -12.02
CA ALA A 212 -16.66 13.68 -12.99
C ALA A 212 -17.19 12.38 -13.62
N VAL A 213 -17.69 11.44 -12.82
CA VAL A 213 -18.28 10.18 -13.32
C VAL A 213 -19.52 10.45 -14.19
N LYS A 214 -20.41 11.38 -13.79
CA LYS A 214 -21.53 11.80 -14.65
C LYS A 214 -21.07 12.42 -15.97
N GLY A 215 -19.93 13.08 -15.96
CA GLY A 215 -19.27 13.63 -17.15
C GLY A 215 -18.49 12.60 -17.97
N GLY A 216 -18.56 11.32 -17.61
CA GLY A 216 -17.90 10.24 -18.33
C GLY A 216 -16.41 10.09 -18.02
N LYS A 217 -15.91 10.58 -16.90
CA LYS A 217 -14.52 10.42 -16.46
C LYS A 217 -14.30 9.05 -15.81
N SER A 218 -13.14 8.46 -16.06
CA SER A 218 -12.69 7.17 -15.52
C SER A 218 -11.82 7.37 -14.27
N ILE A 219 -11.91 6.41 -13.33
CA ILE A 219 -11.19 6.48 -12.06
C ILE A 219 -10.28 5.26 -11.90
N LEU A 220 -9.04 5.51 -11.50
CA LEU A 220 -8.09 4.52 -11.03
C LEU A 220 -7.96 4.63 -9.51
N PHE A 221 -8.37 3.61 -8.78
CA PHE A 221 -8.20 3.53 -7.33
C PHE A 221 -6.85 2.91 -6.99
N GLU A 222 -6.05 3.62 -6.22
CA GLU A 222 -4.72 3.19 -5.80
C GLU A 222 -4.74 2.75 -4.35
N ALA A 223 -4.53 1.43 -4.12
CA ALA A 223 -4.39 0.85 -2.80
C ALA A 223 -2.98 1.01 -2.22
N GLN A 224 -2.89 0.86 -0.91
CA GLN A 224 -1.65 0.75 -0.17
C GLN A 224 -1.60 -0.61 0.54
N LEU A 225 -0.40 -1.18 0.72
CA LEU A 225 -0.20 -2.51 1.29
C LEU A 225 -0.84 -3.65 0.45
N GLY A 226 -1.24 -4.74 1.07
CA GLY A 226 -1.85 -5.89 0.41
C GLY A 226 -2.89 -6.57 1.30
N ALA A 227 -3.63 -7.54 0.75
CA ALA A 227 -4.74 -8.21 1.43
C ALA A 227 -4.33 -8.82 2.78
N LEU A 228 -3.14 -9.41 2.87
CA LEU A 228 -2.64 -10.01 4.11
C LEU A 228 -2.27 -9.00 5.20
N ARG A 229 -2.29 -7.71 4.88
CA ARG A 229 -2.14 -6.59 5.82
C ARG A 229 -3.43 -5.81 6.05
N ASP A 230 -4.55 -6.24 5.45
CA ASP A 230 -5.87 -5.66 5.73
C ASP A 230 -6.27 -5.86 7.18
N LEU A 231 -7.00 -4.90 7.77
CA LEU A 231 -7.40 -4.94 9.16
C LEU A 231 -8.29 -6.15 9.48
N ASP A 232 -9.24 -6.46 8.59
CA ASP A 232 -10.27 -7.47 8.83
C ASP A 232 -9.90 -8.84 8.25
N TYR A 233 -9.19 -8.87 7.11
CA TYR A 233 -8.87 -10.08 6.34
C TYR A 233 -7.41 -10.50 6.43
N GLY A 234 -6.54 -9.67 6.99
CA GLY A 234 -5.11 -9.94 7.09
C GLY A 234 -4.73 -10.86 8.24
N ILE A 235 -3.41 -11.01 8.42
CA ILE A 235 -2.79 -11.87 9.46
C ILE A 235 -2.82 -11.19 10.83
N TYR A 236 -4.00 -10.84 11.33
CA TYR A 236 -4.21 -10.15 12.60
C TYR A 236 -3.46 -10.84 13.76
N PRO A 237 -2.76 -10.09 14.66
CA PRO A 237 -2.73 -8.63 14.79
C PRO A 237 -1.63 -7.91 13.96
N TYR A 238 -0.91 -8.60 13.12
CA TYR A 238 0.17 -8.06 12.29
C TYR A 238 -0.36 -7.40 11.00
N THR A 239 -1.37 -6.56 11.13
CA THR A 239 -2.05 -5.85 10.05
C THR A 239 -1.76 -4.36 10.09
N THR A 240 -2.13 -3.63 9.03
CA THR A 240 -2.35 -2.19 9.13
C THR A 240 -3.72 -1.92 9.77
N SER A 241 -3.95 -0.71 10.29
CA SER A 241 -5.23 -0.35 10.90
C SER A 241 -6.22 0.25 9.88
N SER A 242 -6.08 -0.09 8.60
CA SER A 242 -6.95 0.35 7.52
C SER A 242 -7.35 -0.81 6.61
N ASN A 243 -8.44 -0.63 5.84
CA ASN A 243 -8.88 -1.63 4.89
C ASN A 243 -8.15 -1.47 3.56
N ALA A 244 -7.29 -2.45 3.24
CA ALA A 244 -6.46 -2.47 2.05
C ALA A 244 -7.12 -3.19 0.85
N ILE A 245 -8.35 -3.69 1.03
CA ILE A 245 -9.09 -4.42 0.00
C ILE A 245 -9.78 -3.47 -0.99
N ALA A 246 -9.98 -3.95 -2.23
CA ALA A 246 -10.65 -3.20 -3.30
C ALA A 246 -12.08 -2.78 -2.92
N ALA A 247 -12.80 -3.63 -2.17
CA ALA A 247 -14.17 -3.35 -1.73
C ALA A 247 -14.29 -2.05 -0.89
N TYR A 248 -13.22 -1.59 -0.25
CA TYR A 248 -13.21 -0.33 0.49
C TYR A 248 -12.94 0.90 -0.40
N ALA A 249 -12.45 0.73 -1.61
CA ALA A 249 -12.07 1.84 -2.48
C ALA A 249 -13.21 2.84 -2.76
N PRO A 250 -14.45 2.41 -3.06
CA PRO A 250 -15.57 3.35 -3.20
C PRO A 250 -15.85 4.16 -1.94
N VAL A 251 -15.80 3.52 -0.77
CA VAL A 251 -16.04 4.18 0.52
C VAL A 251 -14.92 5.14 0.86
N GLY A 252 -13.68 4.67 0.79
CA GLY A 252 -12.50 5.46 1.16
C GLY A 252 -12.17 6.59 0.18
N SER A 253 -12.66 6.54 -1.06
CA SER A 253 -12.55 7.63 -2.04
C SER A 253 -13.54 8.76 -1.82
N GLY A 254 -14.65 8.51 -1.09
CA GLY A 254 -15.79 9.43 -0.97
C GLY A 254 -16.85 9.27 -2.07
N LEU A 255 -16.82 8.16 -2.81
CA LEU A 255 -17.80 7.80 -3.83
C LEU A 255 -18.40 6.40 -3.56
N PRO A 256 -19.16 6.21 -2.46
CA PRO A 256 -19.55 4.88 -1.99
C PRO A 256 -20.46 4.09 -2.96
N GLY A 257 -21.04 4.73 -3.96
CA GLY A 257 -21.81 4.08 -5.02
C GLY A 257 -21.02 3.75 -6.29
N ALA A 258 -19.69 3.96 -6.31
CA ALA A 258 -18.88 3.60 -7.46
C ALA A 258 -18.82 2.09 -7.65
N LYS A 259 -18.96 1.66 -8.91
CA LYS A 259 -18.64 0.29 -9.32
C LYS A 259 -17.18 0.23 -9.75
N ILE A 260 -16.52 -0.83 -9.41
CA ILE A 260 -15.17 -1.16 -9.88
C ILE A 260 -15.37 -2.24 -10.94
N ASP A 261 -14.97 -1.95 -12.17
CA ASP A 261 -15.18 -2.85 -13.31
C ASP A 261 -14.02 -3.82 -13.51
N GLU A 262 -12.81 -3.41 -13.07
CA GLU A 262 -11.58 -4.19 -13.17
C GLU A 262 -10.79 -4.05 -11.86
N ILE A 263 -10.32 -5.16 -11.31
CA ILE A 263 -9.46 -5.19 -10.12
C ILE A 263 -8.16 -5.88 -10.50
N ILE A 264 -7.08 -5.11 -10.61
CA ILE A 264 -5.76 -5.63 -10.93
C ILE A 264 -5.01 -5.90 -9.63
N GLY A 265 -4.84 -7.18 -9.33
CA GLY A 265 -4.03 -7.65 -8.21
C GLY A 265 -2.55 -7.66 -8.57
N VAL A 266 -1.71 -7.03 -7.76
CA VAL A 266 -0.26 -7.04 -7.97
C VAL A 266 0.37 -8.10 -7.08
N VAL A 267 1.17 -8.99 -7.69
CA VAL A 267 1.88 -10.12 -7.05
C VAL A 267 3.33 -10.09 -7.49
N LYS A 268 4.28 -10.40 -6.61
CA LYS A 268 5.66 -10.70 -7.03
C LYS A 268 5.80 -12.16 -7.45
N ALA A 269 6.75 -12.45 -8.31
CA ALA A 269 7.11 -13.83 -8.65
C ALA A 269 7.71 -14.63 -7.47
N TYR A 270 7.90 -14.00 -6.33
CA TYR A 270 8.33 -14.59 -5.05
C TYR A 270 7.68 -13.80 -3.91
N SER A 271 7.76 -14.28 -2.68
CA SER A 271 7.12 -13.61 -1.54
C SER A 271 8.08 -12.70 -0.79
N THR A 272 7.57 -11.55 -0.34
CA THR A 272 8.28 -10.65 0.58
C THR A 272 7.34 -10.15 1.66
N CYS A 273 7.90 -9.91 2.85
CA CYS A 273 7.15 -9.39 3.97
C CYS A 273 7.97 -8.32 4.70
N VAL A 274 7.33 -7.23 5.08
CA VAL A 274 7.88 -6.20 5.97
C VAL A 274 7.10 -6.20 7.28
N GLY A 275 7.79 -6.04 8.41
CA GLY A 275 7.18 -6.11 9.74
C GLY A 275 7.15 -7.52 10.30
N GLU A 276 6.56 -7.63 11.47
CA GLU A 276 6.48 -8.88 12.23
C GLU A 276 5.28 -9.76 11.76
N GLY A 277 5.13 -10.91 12.39
CA GLY A 277 4.06 -11.86 12.13
C GLY A 277 4.49 -13.05 11.29
N PRO A 278 3.59 -14.06 11.15
CA PRO A 278 3.88 -15.29 10.43
C PRO A 278 4.13 -15.02 8.93
N PHE A 279 5.15 -15.66 8.42
CA PHE A 279 5.50 -15.68 7.00
C PHE A 279 5.95 -17.11 6.66
N THR A 280 5.00 -17.96 6.31
CA THR A 280 5.15 -19.43 6.24
C THR A 280 6.28 -19.87 5.33
N CYS A 281 6.52 -19.17 4.23
CA CYS A 281 7.56 -19.51 3.24
C CYS A 281 8.89 -18.75 3.45
N GLU A 282 9.14 -18.19 4.63
CA GLU A 282 10.34 -17.40 4.88
C GLU A 282 11.63 -18.20 4.72
N TRP A 283 12.55 -17.66 3.97
CA TRP A 283 13.91 -18.17 3.85
C TRP A 283 14.88 -17.46 4.79
N PHE A 284 15.90 -18.22 5.19
CA PHE A 284 16.98 -17.78 6.06
C PHE A 284 18.34 -18.09 5.43
N GLY A 285 19.41 -17.52 5.98
CA GLY A 285 20.77 -17.80 5.51
C GLY A 285 21.08 -17.26 4.12
N GLN A 286 21.95 -17.95 3.39
CA GLN A 286 22.50 -17.48 2.10
C GLN A 286 21.44 -17.38 0.99
N GLU A 287 20.48 -18.28 0.95
CA GLU A 287 19.40 -18.26 -0.05
C GLU A 287 18.55 -16.97 0.07
N ALA A 288 18.21 -16.62 1.31
CA ALA A 288 17.50 -15.37 1.57
C ALA A 288 18.33 -14.12 1.21
N VAL A 289 19.65 -14.14 1.46
CA VAL A 289 20.56 -13.06 1.06
C VAL A 289 20.59 -12.95 -0.46
N ARG A 290 20.79 -14.07 -1.16
CA ARG A 290 20.86 -14.11 -2.63
C ARG A 290 19.56 -13.56 -3.28
N LEU A 291 18.39 -13.96 -2.77
CA LEU A 291 17.12 -13.48 -3.29
C LEU A 291 16.92 -11.98 -2.99
N ARG A 292 17.29 -11.52 -1.78
CA ARG A 292 17.24 -10.09 -1.43
C ARG A 292 18.12 -9.23 -2.34
N ASP A 293 19.35 -9.68 -2.59
CA ASP A 293 20.29 -8.94 -3.41
C ASP A 293 19.83 -8.90 -4.88
N ALA A 294 19.41 -10.04 -5.42
CA ALA A 294 18.87 -10.12 -6.78
C ALA A 294 17.61 -9.25 -6.96
N GLY A 295 16.74 -9.24 -5.96
CA GLY A 295 15.49 -8.47 -5.98
C GLY A 295 15.61 -7.04 -5.45
N PHE A 296 16.77 -6.59 -4.94
CA PHE A 296 16.94 -5.31 -4.23
C PHE A 296 15.91 -5.13 -3.11
N GLU A 297 15.69 -6.21 -2.33
CA GLU A 297 14.66 -6.25 -1.28
C GLU A 297 15.15 -5.63 0.03
N TYR A 298 15.36 -4.32 -0.03
CA TYR A 298 15.78 -3.46 1.08
C TYR A 298 14.82 -2.27 1.20
N GLY A 299 14.58 -1.82 2.42
CA GLY A 299 13.71 -0.67 2.69
C GLY A 299 14.29 0.62 2.09
N ALA A 300 13.52 1.35 1.30
CA ALA A 300 13.99 2.54 0.58
C ALA A 300 14.55 3.65 1.50
N LYS A 301 13.99 3.82 2.72
CA LYS A 301 14.45 4.82 3.69
C LYS A 301 15.51 4.28 4.66
N THR A 302 15.35 3.05 5.10
CA THR A 302 16.11 2.51 6.24
C THR A 302 17.20 1.54 5.82
N GLY A 303 17.22 1.07 4.56
CA GLY A 303 18.08 -0.01 4.13
C GLY A 303 17.80 -1.36 4.82
N ARG A 304 16.75 -1.46 5.66
CA ARG A 304 16.42 -2.69 6.40
C ARG A 304 16.13 -3.81 5.41
N PRO A 305 16.77 -5.00 5.56
CA PRO A 305 16.49 -6.14 4.71
C PRO A 305 15.04 -6.60 4.90
N ARG A 306 14.34 -6.85 3.79
CA ARG A 306 13.02 -7.46 3.81
C ARG A 306 13.14 -8.96 4.07
N ARG A 307 12.11 -9.53 4.69
CA ARG A 307 11.91 -10.96 4.77
C ARG A 307 11.51 -11.45 3.38
N VAL A 308 12.10 -12.53 2.92
CA VAL A 308 11.91 -13.05 1.55
C VAL A 308 11.73 -14.56 1.59
N GLY A 309 11.08 -15.11 0.57
CA GLY A 309 10.91 -16.55 0.39
C GLY A 309 10.28 -16.90 -0.96
N PRO A 310 10.08 -18.16 -1.26
CA PRO A 310 9.39 -18.62 -2.46
C PRO A 310 7.99 -18.03 -2.59
N LEU A 311 7.44 -18.05 -3.80
CA LEU A 311 6.04 -17.70 -3.98
C LEU A 311 5.16 -18.65 -3.18
N ASP A 312 4.22 -18.05 -2.45
CA ASP A 312 3.24 -18.75 -1.62
C ASP A 312 1.88 -18.72 -2.31
N ILE A 313 1.52 -19.83 -2.95
CA ILE A 313 0.26 -19.97 -3.69
C ILE A 313 -0.93 -19.92 -2.73
N VAL A 314 -0.82 -20.55 -1.55
CA VAL A 314 -1.93 -20.56 -0.57
C VAL A 314 -2.29 -19.14 -0.14
N ALA A 315 -1.29 -18.36 0.27
CA ALA A 315 -1.46 -16.98 0.65
C ALA A 315 -1.88 -16.09 -0.54
N THR A 316 -1.35 -16.35 -1.73
CA THR A 316 -1.65 -15.56 -2.94
C THR A 316 -3.09 -15.80 -3.41
N ARG A 317 -3.57 -17.04 -3.45
CA ARG A 317 -4.95 -17.37 -3.81
C ARG A 317 -5.93 -16.73 -2.83
N TYR A 318 -5.69 -16.85 -1.53
CA TYR A 318 -6.49 -16.17 -0.51
C TYR A 318 -6.55 -14.66 -0.75
N GLY A 319 -5.42 -14.03 -1.06
CA GLY A 319 -5.38 -12.61 -1.37
C GLY A 319 -6.13 -12.24 -2.65
N VAL A 320 -6.05 -13.06 -3.70
CA VAL A 320 -6.81 -12.89 -4.97
C VAL A 320 -8.31 -12.92 -4.70
N GLU A 321 -8.78 -13.91 -3.96
CA GLU A 321 -10.18 -14.08 -3.60
C GLU A 321 -10.67 -12.92 -2.71
N THR A 322 -9.89 -12.55 -1.69
CA THR A 322 -10.21 -11.44 -0.77
C THR A 322 -10.32 -10.09 -1.50
N GLN A 323 -9.45 -9.86 -2.48
CA GLN A 323 -9.48 -8.66 -3.30
C GLN A 323 -10.58 -8.69 -4.38
N GLY A 324 -11.06 -9.88 -4.75
CA GLY A 324 -11.92 -10.07 -5.92
C GLY A 324 -11.18 -9.68 -7.21
N ALA A 325 -9.88 -10.01 -7.29
CA ALA A 325 -9.05 -9.60 -8.43
C ALA A 325 -9.52 -10.27 -9.73
N THR A 326 -9.73 -9.45 -10.76
CA THR A 326 -10.14 -9.91 -12.11
C THR A 326 -8.94 -10.29 -12.97
N ASP A 327 -7.85 -9.55 -12.81
CA ASP A 327 -6.59 -9.73 -13.50
C ASP A 327 -5.41 -9.57 -12.53
N ILE A 328 -4.27 -10.15 -12.88
CA ILE A 328 -3.03 -10.10 -12.10
C ILE A 328 -1.91 -9.41 -12.87
N ALA A 329 -1.14 -8.61 -12.16
CA ALA A 329 0.16 -8.13 -12.58
C ALA A 329 1.24 -8.87 -11.78
N LEU A 330 1.91 -9.81 -12.42
CA LEU A 330 3.04 -10.55 -11.87
C LEU A 330 4.32 -9.73 -12.06
N THR A 331 4.94 -9.31 -10.97
CA THR A 331 6.12 -8.45 -11.00
C THR A 331 7.40 -9.22 -10.66
N LYS A 332 8.55 -8.68 -11.11
CA LYS A 332 9.89 -9.19 -10.75
C LYS A 332 10.16 -10.64 -11.17
N LEU A 333 9.65 -11.05 -12.33
CA LEU A 333 9.94 -12.38 -12.87
C LEU A 333 11.45 -12.53 -13.19
N ASP A 334 12.08 -11.47 -13.69
CA ASP A 334 13.51 -11.36 -13.97
C ASP A 334 14.41 -11.74 -12.79
N VAL A 335 13.98 -11.46 -11.57
CA VAL A 335 14.75 -11.73 -10.35
C VAL A 335 15.05 -13.22 -10.16
N LEU A 336 14.19 -14.11 -10.66
CA LEU A 336 14.35 -15.56 -10.51
C LEU A 336 15.26 -16.20 -11.58
N SER A 337 15.77 -15.42 -12.54
CA SER A 337 16.59 -15.92 -13.67
C SER A 337 17.86 -16.69 -13.25
N TYR A 338 18.33 -16.48 -12.02
CA TYR A 338 19.52 -17.19 -11.51
C TYR A 338 19.26 -18.59 -10.94
N MET A 339 17.99 -18.95 -10.77
CA MET A 339 17.62 -20.23 -10.15
C MET A 339 17.54 -21.33 -11.18
N GLU A 340 18.12 -22.50 -10.88
CA GLU A 340 17.99 -23.72 -11.71
C GLU A 340 16.65 -24.42 -11.43
N LYS A 341 16.22 -24.43 -10.18
CA LYS A 341 14.93 -24.91 -9.72
C LYS A 341 14.27 -23.83 -8.86
N ILE A 342 13.01 -23.54 -9.14
CA ILE A 342 12.24 -22.51 -8.44
C ILE A 342 11.23 -23.20 -7.55
N PRO A 343 11.39 -23.12 -6.22
CA PRO A 343 10.37 -23.62 -5.29
C PRO A 343 9.14 -22.72 -5.27
N VAL A 344 7.97 -23.36 -5.21
CA VAL A 344 6.67 -22.69 -5.04
C VAL A 344 5.92 -23.43 -3.95
N CYS A 345 5.44 -22.71 -2.93
CA CYS A 345 4.62 -23.30 -1.88
C CYS A 345 3.19 -23.48 -2.38
N THR A 346 2.75 -24.74 -2.49
CA THR A 346 1.43 -25.11 -3.01
C THR A 346 0.44 -25.51 -1.92
N HIS A 347 0.93 -25.95 -0.76
CA HIS A 347 0.12 -26.37 0.38
C HIS A 347 0.80 -26.01 1.69
N TYR A 348 0.03 -26.03 2.78
CA TYR A 348 0.55 -26.01 4.14
C TYR A 348 0.26 -27.32 4.85
N ILE A 349 1.07 -27.66 5.85
CA ILE A 349 0.74 -28.65 6.86
C ILE A 349 0.40 -27.88 8.14
N VAL A 350 -0.85 -27.98 8.57
CA VAL A 350 -1.36 -27.33 9.78
C VAL A 350 -1.90 -28.43 10.69
N ASN A 351 -1.38 -28.52 11.92
CA ASN A 351 -1.76 -29.59 12.86
C ASN A 351 -1.63 -31.02 12.28
N GLY A 352 -0.64 -31.24 11.41
CA GLY A 352 -0.40 -32.54 10.75
C GLY A 352 -1.31 -32.85 9.55
N ILE A 353 -2.20 -31.91 9.17
CA ILE A 353 -3.11 -32.05 8.02
C ILE A 353 -2.61 -31.14 6.90
N GLN A 354 -2.47 -31.71 5.69
CA GLN A 354 -2.15 -30.93 4.50
C GLN A 354 -3.41 -30.20 4.02
N THR A 355 -3.25 -28.90 3.72
CA THR A 355 -4.33 -28.04 3.23
C THR A 355 -3.78 -27.04 2.20
N ASP A 356 -4.61 -26.67 1.25
CA ASP A 356 -4.39 -25.57 0.32
C ASP A 356 -5.26 -24.33 0.66
N GLU A 357 -6.04 -24.42 1.74
CA GLU A 357 -6.79 -23.33 2.33
C GLU A 357 -5.88 -22.47 3.23
N PHE A 358 -6.04 -21.13 3.15
CA PHE A 358 -5.32 -20.20 4.03
C PHE A 358 -5.89 -20.28 5.45
N PRO A 359 -5.10 -20.69 6.45
CA PRO A 359 -5.61 -20.93 7.79
C PRO A 359 -5.87 -19.63 8.54
N PHE A 360 -6.69 -19.71 9.59
CA PHE A 360 -6.89 -18.61 10.52
C PHE A 360 -5.55 -18.12 11.10
N PRO A 361 -5.33 -16.82 11.31
CA PRO A 361 -4.05 -16.24 11.69
C PRO A 361 -3.33 -16.92 12.88
N ALA A 362 -4.07 -17.38 13.89
CA ALA A 362 -3.47 -18.06 15.04
C ALA A 362 -2.82 -19.40 14.69
N ALA A 363 -3.23 -20.06 13.61
CA ALA A 363 -2.65 -21.33 13.16
C ALA A 363 -1.46 -21.16 12.20
N LEU A 364 -1.25 -19.93 11.69
CA LEU A 364 -0.15 -19.66 10.74
C LEU A 364 1.24 -19.82 11.37
N GLY A 365 1.38 -19.59 12.68
CA GLY A 365 2.67 -19.72 13.37
C GLY A 365 3.23 -21.14 13.34
N ASP A 366 2.36 -22.16 13.29
CA ASP A 366 2.72 -23.58 13.26
C ASP A 366 2.61 -24.21 11.85
N ALA A 367 2.17 -23.43 10.86
CA ALA A 367 2.02 -23.87 9.49
C ALA A 367 3.40 -24.15 8.85
N LYS A 368 3.53 -25.30 8.20
CA LYS A 368 4.75 -25.69 7.47
C LYS A 368 4.48 -25.71 5.97
N PRO A 369 5.33 -25.05 5.14
CA PRO A 369 5.13 -25.02 3.71
C PRO A 369 5.46 -26.37 3.05
N VAL A 370 4.71 -26.72 2.03
CA VAL A 370 4.97 -27.84 1.12
C VAL A 370 5.31 -27.25 -0.26
N PHE A 371 6.48 -27.62 -0.78
CA PHE A 371 7.00 -27.05 -2.02
C PHE A 371 6.89 -28.00 -3.19
N GLU A 372 6.49 -27.46 -4.34
CA GLU A 372 6.76 -28.02 -5.67
C GLU A 372 7.94 -27.26 -6.30
N TYR A 373 8.72 -27.91 -7.15
CA TYR A 373 9.91 -27.35 -7.77
C TYR A 373 9.71 -27.28 -9.28
N LEU A 374 9.72 -26.09 -9.84
CA LEU A 374 9.66 -25.85 -11.27
C LEU A 374 11.06 -25.61 -11.85
N ASP A 375 11.22 -25.85 -13.15
CA ASP A 375 12.47 -25.54 -13.84
C ASP A 375 12.67 -24.04 -13.95
N GLY A 376 13.88 -23.59 -13.64
CA GLY A 376 14.31 -22.22 -13.92
C GLY A 376 14.69 -22.05 -15.38
N TRP A 377 14.84 -20.82 -15.81
CA TRP A 377 15.17 -20.50 -17.20
C TRP A 377 16.63 -20.10 -17.42
N GLY A 378 17.40 -19.78 -16.37
CA GLY A 378 18.84 -19.60 -16.38
C GLY A 378 19.38 -18.52 -17.32
N THR A 379 18.53 -17.64 -17.86
CA THR A 379 18.88 -16.58 -18.79
C THR A 379 18.27 -15.26 -18.38
N ASP A 380 18.93 -14.14 -18.72
CA ASP A 380 18.37 -12.81 -18.51
C ASP A 380 17.17 -12.59 -19.45
N ILE A 381 16.04 -12.21 -18.85
CA ILE A 381 14.78 -11.93 -19.55
C ILE A 381 14.43 -10.43 -19.54
N SER A 382 15.27 -9.56 -18.98
CA SER A 382 14.97 -8.14 -18.80
C SER A 382 14.74 -7.37 -20.10
N GLY A 383 15.32 -7.85 -21.20
CA GLY A 383 15.16 -7.30 -22.55
C GLY A 383 13.92 -7.78 -23.30
N ILE A 384 13.20 -8.79 -22.81
CA ILE A 384 12.06 -9.40 -23.51
C ILE A 384 10.82 -8.49 -23.38
N ARG A 385 10.04 -8.39 -24.47
CA ARG A 385 8.83 -7.54 -24.51
C ARG A 385 7.58 -8.27 -25.00
N THR A 386 7.70 -9.51 -25.49
CA THR A 386 6.55 -10.31 -25.95
C THR A 386 6.49 -11.63 -25.21
N TRP A 387 5.30 -12.19 -25.10
CA TRP A 387 5.05 -13.46 -24.41
C TRP A 387 5.78 -14.63 -25.09
N GLU A 388 5.80 -14.62 -26.41
CA GLU A 388 6.39 -15.68 -27.25
C GLU A 388 7.90 -15.78 -27.11
N GLU A 389 8.55 -14.65 -26.85
CA GLU A 389 10.03 -14.58 -26.66
C GLU A 389 10.48 -15.07 -25.28
N LEU A 390 9.55 -15.16 -24.29
CA LEU A 390 9.91 -15.70 -23.00
C LEU A 390 10.35 -17.17 -23.10
N PRO A 391 11.41 -17.58 -22.37
CA PRO A 391 11.79 -18.98 -22.26
C PRO A 391 10.60 -19.86 -21.86
N GLU A 392 10.55 -21.09 -22.39
CA GLU A 392 9.45 -22.03 -22.10
C GLU A 392 9.27 -22.25 -20.60
N ALA A 393 10.35 -22.39 -19.84
CA ALA A 393 10.30 -22.55 -18.39
C ALA A 393 9.70 -21.31 -17.69
N ALA A 394 10.02 -20.10 -18.16
CA ALA A 394 9.43 -18.86 -17.60
C ALA A 394 7.93 -18.77 -17.88
N ARG A 395 7.50 -19.14 -19.10
CA ARG A 395 6.07 -19.23 -19.44
C ARG A 395 5.36 -20.29 -18.61
N ALA A 396 5.97 -21.47 -18.46
CA ALA A 396 5.43 -22.55 -17.62
C ALA A 396 5.25 -22.11 -16.17
N TYR A 397 6.21 -21.36 -15.62
CA TYR A 397 6.11 -20.78 -14.27
C TYR A 397 4.92 -19.82 -14.14
N VAL A 398 4.74 -18.91 -15.08
CA VAL A 398 3.59 -17.97 -15.10
C VAL A 398 2.27 -18.70 -15.20
N LEU A 399 2.15 -19.68 -16.11
CA LEU A 399 0.93 -20.48 -16.30
C LEU A 399 0.61 -21.34 -15.09
N PHE A 400 1.62 -21.93 -14.45
CA PHE A 400 1.46 -22.69 -13.20
C PHE A 400 0.85 -21.83 -12.08
N ILE A 401 1.34 -20.58 -11.93
CA ILE A 401 0.80 -19.64 -10.94
C ILE A 401 -0.65 -19.29 -11.30
N GLU A 402 -0.90 -18.92 -12.56
CA GLU A 402 -2.22 -18.50 -13.07
C GLU A 402 -3.28 -19.57 -12.77
N GLU A 403 -2.98 -20.82 -13.07
CA GLU A 403 -3.87 -21.96 -12.80
C GLU A 403 -4.16 -22.11 -11.30
N ARG A 404 -3.13 -22.01 -10.47
CA ARG A 404 -3.22 -22.29 -9.02
C ARG A 404 -3.89 -21.17 -8.23
N ILE A 405 -3.76 -19.92 -8.67
CA ILE A 405 -4.41 -18.77 -8.01
C ILE A 405 -5.81 -18.48 -8.56
N GLY A 406 -6.18 -19.09 -9.68
CA GLY A 406 -7.50 -18.96 -10.28
C GLY A 406 -7.81 -17.58 -10.89
N ALA A 407 -6.78 -16.81 -11.29
CA ALA A 407 -6.93 -15.48 -11.87
C ALA A 407 -5.93 -15.25 -13.00
N HIS A 408 -6.39 -14.61 -14.11
CA HIS A 408 -5.59 -14.38 -15.29
C HIS A 408 -4.40 -13.44 -15.03
N ILE A 409 -3.17 -13.88 -15.34
CA ILE A 409 -1.98 -13.03 -15.30
C ILE A 409 -1.85 -12.25 -16.59
N LYS A 410 -2.40 -11.05 -16.60
CA LYS A 410 -2.47 -10.15 -17.76
C LYS A 410 -1.17 -9.37 -17.98
N TYR A 411 -0.46 -9.02 -16.92
CA TYR A 411 0.79 -8.25 -16.98
C TYR A 411 1.93 -9.05 -16.36
N VAL A 412 3.04 -9.18 -17.09
CA VAL A 412 4.26 -9.86 -16.60
C VAL A 412 5.43 -8.90 -16.67
N SER A 413 5.97 -8.50 -15.50
CA SER A 413 7.09 -7.59 -15.43
C SER A 413 8.41 -8.36 -15.43
N VAL A 414 9.30 -7.97 -16.32
CA VAL A 414 10.62 -8.58 -16.57
C VAL A 414 11.78 -7.64 -16.28
N GLY A 415 11.55 -6.50 -15.62
CA GLY A 415 12.56 -5.52 -15.24
C GLY A 415 11.96 -4.34 -14.49
N PRO A 416 12.75 -3.39 -13.98
CA PRO A 416 12.28 -2.25 -13.18
C PRO A 416 11.70 -1.10 -14.00
N GLU A 417 12.07 -0.96 -15.28
CA GLU A 417 11.66 0.14 -16.15
C GLU A 417 10.16 0.06 -16.49
N ARG A 418 9.56 1.21 -16.83
CA ARG A 418 8.14 1.31 -17.15
C ARG A 418 7.72 0.38 -18.30
N ASP A 419 8.54 0.26 -19.32
CA ASP A 419 8.31 -0.55 -20.53
C ASP A 419 8.72 -2.03 -20.39
N SER A 420 9.34 -2.41 -19.28
CA SER A 420 9.74 -3.80 -19.01
C SER A 420 8.54 -4.64 -18.52
N ILE A 421 7.44 -4.57 -19.29
CA ILE A 421 6.18 -5.29 -19.02
C ILE A 421 5.68 -5.93 -20.31
N ILE A 422 5.36 -7.21 -20.20
CA ILE A 422 4.67 -8.00 -21.24
C ILE A 422 3.18 -7.99 -20.90
N ILE A 423 2.34 -7.69 -21.88
CA ILE A 423 0.88 -7.73 -21.78
C ILE A 423 0.39 -8.97 -22.55
N ARG A 424 -0.39 -9.80 -21.88
CA ARG A 424 -0.96 -11.03 -22.44
C ARG A 424 -2.41 -10.84 -22.86
#